data_c007a331e49c1990b02db83630b48cc6
#
_entry.id   c007a331e49c1990b02db83630b48cc6
#
_cell.length_a   1.000
_cell.length_b   1.000
_cell.length_c   1.000
_cell.angle_alpha   90.00
_cell.angle_beta   90.00
_cell.angle_gamma   90.00
#
_symmetry.space_group_name_H-M   'P 1'
#
loop_
_entity.id
_entity.type
_entity.pdbx_description
1 polymer ?
#
loop_
_entity_poly.entity_id
_entity_poly.type
_entity_poly.pdbx_seq_one_letter_code
_entity_poly.pdbx_strand_id
1 'polypeptide(L)'
;MYSQEILIPSEVSLEVSGNIVKVKGPKGELERKFETKTEKGSVKIEKVENKVRVSSESENRKVKALVGTIIAHIRNMIIGVTKGFVYKLRGVYSHFPFNIKVEPDKVLILNFLGERAPRVAKRVEGVEVKVDGLEITLTGIDKEKVGLMANRLELATRITARDRRTFQDGIYLISASEGE
;
A
#
# COMPACT_ATOMS: atom_id res chain seq x y z
N MET A 1 -24.75 -16.26 11.63
CA MET A 1 -24.39 -15.62 10.35
C MET A 1 -23.73 -14.28 10.62
N TYR A 2 -22.52 -14.05 10.13
CA TYR A 2 -21.79 -12.79 10.32
C TYR A 2 -21.69 -12.06 8.99
N SER A 3 -22.04 -10.77 8.95
CA SER A 3 -21.98 -9.96 7.75
C SER A 3 -21.50 -8.54 8.07
N GLN A 4 -20.79 -7.96 7.13
CA GLN A 4 -20.42 -6.54 7.15
C GLN A 4 -20.77 -5.89 5.82
N GLU A 5 -21.08 -4.59 5.84
CA GLU A 5 -21.49 -3.82 4.67
C GLU A 5 -20.64 -2.57 4.52
N ILE A 6 -20.38 -2.20 3.27
CA ILE A 6 -19.74 -0.92 2.91
C ILE A 6 -20.63 -0.22 1.90
N LEU A 7 -20.82 1.07 2.07
CA LEU A 7 -21.46 1.97 1.11
C LEU A 7 -20.51 2.24 -0.06
N ILE A 8 -21.05 2.20 -1.27
CA ILE A 8 -20.33 2.57 -2.49
C ILE A 8 -20.65 4.04 -2.78
N PRO A 9 -19.63 4.94 -2.85
CA PRO A 9 -19.85 6.32 -3.28
C PRO A 9 -20.40 6.39 -4.70
N SER A 10 -21.19 7.41 -5.02
CA SER A 10 -21.80 7.60 -6.34
C SER A 10 -20.79 7.74 -7.50
N GLU A 11 -19.57 8.16 -7.18
CA GLU A 11 -18.48 8.34 -8.15
C GLU A 11 -17.73 7.04 -8.51
N VAL A 12 -18.07 5.94 -7.84
CA VAL A 12 -17.35 4.66 -7.98
C VAL A 12 -18.29 3.60 -8.53
N SER A 13 -17.87 2.95 -9.60
CA SER A 13 -18.53 1.73 -10.07
C SER A 13 -17.78 0.51 -9.51
N LEU A 14 -18.55 -0.42 -8.94
CA LEU A 14 -18.02 -1.65 -8.38
C LEU A 14 -18.74 -2.84 -8.99
N GLU A 15 -17.97 -3.81 -9.48
CA GLU A 15 -18.44 -5.07 -10.03
C GLU A 15 -17.87 -6.23 -9.22
N VAL A 16 -18.71 -7.21 -8.94
CA VAL A 16 -18.34 -8.43 -8.23
C VAL A 16 -18.58 -9.62 -9.14
N SER A 17 -17.52 -10.31 -9.50
CA SER A 17 -17.57 -11.54 -10.30
C SER A 17 -17.02 -12.70 -9.48
N GLY A 18 -17.90 -13.31 -8.66
CA GLY A 18 -17.49 -14.38 -7.75
C GLY A 18 -16.47 -13.93 -6.71
N ASN A 19 -15.20 -14.31 -6.91
CA ASN A 19 -14.10 -13.98 -6.00
C ASN A 19 -13.30 -12.73 -6.42
N ILE A 20 -13.62 -12.15 -7.58
CA ILE A 20 -12.92 -11.01 -8.14
C ILE A 20 -13.78 -9.77 -7.91
N VAL A 21 -13.19 -8.76 -7.34
CA VAL A 21 -13.81 -7.44 -7.17
C VAL A 21 -13.05 -6.44 -8.02
N LYS A 22 -13.78 -5.77 -8.91
CA LYS A 22 -13.28 -4.66 -9.73
C LYS A 22 -13.90 -3.37 -9.23
N VAL A 23 -13.06 -2.38 -9.00
CA VAL A 23 -13.47 -1.05 -8.55
C VAL A 23 -12.92 -0.03 -9.53
N LYS A 24 -13.81 0.78 -10.11
CA LYS A 24 -13.45 1.82 -11.06
C LYS A 24 -13.93 3.18 -10.56
N GLY A 25 -13.05 4.15 -10.57
CA GLY A 25 -13.32 5.50 -10.11
C GLY A 25 -12.56 6.56 -10.92
N PRO A 26 -12.59 7.83 -10.49
CA PRO A 26 -12.02 8.96 -11.24
C PRO A 26 -10.51 8.87 -11.43
N LYS A 27 -9.75 8.26 -10.49
CA LYS A 27 -8.28 8.15 -10.58
C LYS A 27 -7.80 6.86 -11.25
N GLY A 28 -8.69 5.92 -11.57
CA GLY A 28 -8.33 4.68 -12.27
C GLY A 28 -9.19 3.50 -11.87
N GLU A 29 -8.71 2.31 -12.19
CA GLU A 29 -9.37 1.07 -11.83
C GLU A 29 -8.41 0.12 -11.07
N LEU A 30 -8.99 -0.62 -10.15
CA LEU A 30 -8.31 -1.66 -9.39
C LEU A 30 -9.10 -2.96 -9.47
N GLU A 31 -8.39 -4.05 -9.68
CA GLU A 31 -8.95 -5.40 -9.66
C GLU A 31 -8.22 -6.24 -8.63
N ARG A 32 -8.97 -6.98 -7.82
CA ARG A 32 -8.40 -7.88 -6.83
C ARG A 32 -9.19 -9.18 -6.73
N LYS A 33 -8.45 -10.29 -6.72
CA LYS A 33 -8.98 -11.61 -6.44
C LYS A 33 -8.84 -11.90 -4.95
N PHE A 34 -9.93 -12.31 -4.32
CA PHE A 34 -9.97 -12.69 -2.91
C PHE A 34 -10.04 -14.20 -2.72
N GLU A 35 -9.36 -14.71 -1.73
CA GLU A 35 -9.55 -16.08 -1.27
C GLU A 35 -10.79 -16.13 -0.38
N THR A 36 -11.87 -16.70 -0.90
CA THR A 36 -13.16 -16.75 -0.20
C THR A 36 -13.42 -18.10 0.49
N LYS A 37 -12.58 -19.10 0.25
CA LYS A 37 -12.70 -20.43 0.84
C LYS A 37 -11.57 -20.67 1.84
N THR A 38 -11.93 -21.15 3.02
CA THR A 38 -10.99 -21.63 4.04
C THR A 38 -11.46 -22.99 4.52
N GLU A 39 -10.57 -23.76 5.15
CA GLU A 39 -10.92 -25.06 5.75
C GLU A 39 -12.08 -25.01 6.75
N LYS A 40 -12.37 -23.82 7.31
CA LYS A 40 -13.36 -23.59 8.38
C LYS A 40 -14.63 -22.86 7.93
N GLY A 41 -14.78 -22.60 6.65
CA GLY A 41 -15.96 -21.96 6.09
C GLY A 41 -15.68 -21.11 4.85
N SER A 42 -16.74 -20.68 4.20
CA SER A 42 -16.70 -19.84 3.02
C SER A 42 -17.26 -18.45 3.31
N VAL A 43 -16.74 -17.48 2.57
CA VAL A 43 -17.19 -16.09 2.58
C VAL A 43 -17.85 -15.79 1.24
N LYS A 44 -19.01 -15.17 1.25
CA LYS A 44 -19.71 -14.69 0.06
C LYS A 44 -19.58 -13.18 -0.04
N ILE A 45 -19.29 -12.70 -1.24
CA ILE A 45 -19.22 -11.26 -1.55
C ILE A 45 -20.36 -10.96 -2.51
N GLU A 46 -21.25 -10.08 -2.13
CA GLU A 46 -22.43 -9.72 -2.91
C GLU A 46 -22.54 -8.20 -3.00
N LYS A 47 -22.96 -7.73 -4.17
CA LYS A 47 -23.35 -6.34 -4.36
C LYS A 47 -24.87 -6.25 -4.21
N VAL A 48 -25.32 -5.41 -3.28
CA VAL A 48 -26.74 -5.14 -3.04
C VAL A 48 -26.96 -3.64 -3.23
N GLU A 49 -27.58 -3.30 -4.37
CA GLU A 49 -27.82 -1.89 -4.77
C GLU A 49 -26.54 -1.03 -4.67
N ASN A 50 -26.48 -0.17 -3.66
CA ASN A 50 -25.37 0.78 -3.45
C ASN A 50 -24.41 0.34 -2.33
N LYS A 51 -24.43 -0.95 -1.95
CA LYS A 51 -23.59 -1.51 -0.88
C LYS A 51 -22.92 -2.79 -1.35
N VAL A 52 -21.75 -3.05 -0.80
CA VAL A 52 -21.13 -4.39 -0.85
C VAL A 52 -21.33 -5.05 0.49
N ARG A 53 -21.94 -6.22 0.47
CA ARG A 53 -22.11 -7.08 1.64
C ARG A 53 -21.14 -8.24 1.53
N VAL A 54 -20.37 -8.45 2.58
CA VAL A 54 -19.50 -9.62 2.75
C VAL A 54 -20.05 -10.44 3.91
N SER A 55 -20.46 -11.66 3.64
CA SER A 55 -21.16 -12.51 4.61
C SER A 55 -20.52 -13.90 4.73
N SER A 56 -20.68 -14.51 5.89
CA SER A 56 -20.31 -15.89 6.14
C SER A 56 -21.33 -16.59 7.03
N GLU A 57 -21.58 -17.85 6.75
CA GLU A 57 -22.44 -18.71 7.56
C GLU A 57 -21.71 -19.20 8.83
N SER A 58 -20.38 -19.30 8.76
CA SER A 58 -19.56 -19.76 9.88
C SER A 58 -19.27 -18.63 10.87
N GLU A 59 -19.46 -18.90 12.16
CA GLU A 59 -19.12 -17.98 13.25
C GLU A 59 -17.68 -18.14 13.77
N ASN A 60 -16.88 -18.94 13.10
CA ASN A 60 -15.49 -19.15 13.48
C ASN A 60 -14.69 -17.82 13.44
N ARG A 61 -13.86 -17.59 14.47
CA ARG A 61 -13.03 -16.39 14.60
C ARG A 61 -12.17 -16.12 13.36
N LYS A 62 -11.61 -17.17 12.74
CA LYS A 62 -10.78 -17.02 11.53
C LYS A 62 -11.59 -16.53 10.32
N VAL A 63 -12.84 -17.00 10.20
CA VAL A 63 -13.72 -16.58 9.10
C VAL A 63 -14.23 -15.16 9.32
N LYS A 64 -14.55 -14.78 10.56
CA LYS A 64 -14.88 -13.38 10.91
C LYS A 64 -13.72 -12.43 10.59
N ALA A 65 -12.49 -12.83 10.89
CA ALA A 65 -11.30 -12.07 10.55
C ALA A 65 -11.12 -11.89 9.04
N LEU A 66 -11.38 -12.97 8.25
CA LEU A 66 -11.32 -12.91 6.79
C LEU A 66 -12.37 -11.95 6.21
N VAL A 67 -13.61 -11.95 6.70
CA VAL A 67 -14.64 -10.97 6.33
C VAL A 67 -14.14 -9.56 6.58
N GLY A 68 -13.58 -9.28 7.77
CA GLY A 68 -13.02 -7.96 8.09
C GLY A 68 -11.88 -7.55 7.17
N THR A 69 -11.00 -8.49 6.80
CA THR A 69 -9.89 -8.25 5.87
C THR A 69 -10.39 -7.90 4.46
N ILE A 70 -11.35 -8.66 3.93
CA ILE A 70 -11.93 -8.38 2.60
C ILE A 70 -12.59 -7.01 2.58
N ILE A 71 -13.36 -6.68 3.61
CA ILE A 71 -14.00 -5.37 3.77
C ILE A 71 -12.97 -4.23 3.80
N ALA A 72 -11.89 -4.39 4.57
CA ALA A 72 -10.82 -3.39 4.64
C ALA A 72 -10.13 -3.18 3.28
N HIS A 73 -9.88 -4.25 2.54
CA HIS A 73 -9.34 -4.15 1.18
C HIS A 73 -10.29 -3.44 0.22
N ILE A 74 -11.58 -3.79 0.22
CA ILE A 74 -12.58 -3.11 -0.63
C ILE A 74 -12.66 -1.63 -0.29
N ARG A 75 -12.64 -1.27 1.02
CA ARG A 75 -12.60 0.13 1.46
C ARG A 75 -11.36 0.85 0.94
N ASN A 76 -10.19 0.24 1.06
CA ASN A 76 -8.94 0.81 0.55
C ASN A 76 -8.98 0.96 -0.98
N MET A 77 -9.57 0.03 -1.72
CA MET A 77 -9.75 0.14 -3.17
C MET A 77 -10.65 1.32 -3.54
N ILE A 78 -11.77 1.51 -2.84
CA ILE A 78 -12.69 2.65 -3.04
C ILE A 78 -11.96 3.97 -2.80
N ILE A 79 -11.26 4.11 -1.67
CA ILE A 79 -10.47 5.30 -1.34
C ILE A 79 -9.37 5.53 -2.39
N GLY A 80 -8.70 4.45 -2.79
CA GLY A 80 -7.63 4.53 -3.77
C GLY A 80 -8.06 5.05 -5.13
N VAL A 81 -9.22 4.62 -5.65
CA VAL A 81 -9.73 5.08 -6.95
C VAL A 81 -10.39 6.47 -6.89
N THR A 82 -10.77 6.94 -5.70
CA THR A 82 -11.34 8.29 -5.50
C THR A 82 -10.26 9.31 -5.17
N LYS A 83 -9.59 9.15 -4.05
CA LYS A 83 -8.59 10.09 -3.50
C LYS A 83 -7.15 9.70 -3.81
N GLY A 84 -6.87 8.40 -3.90
CA GLY A 84 -5.51 7.87 -3.96
C GLY A 84 -4.83 7.86 -2.59
N PHE A 85 -3.55 7.47 -2.58
CA PHE A 85 -2.72 7.44 -1.37
C PHE A 85 -1.44 8.23 -1.60
N VAL A 86 -1.04 8.99 -0.57
CA VAL A 86 0.18 9.81 -0.57
C VAL A 86 0.99 9.46 0.66
N TYR A 87 2.19 8.90 0.45
CA TYR A 87 3.13 8.59 1.51
C TYR A 87 4.34 9.51 1.39
N LYS A 88 4.72 10.13 2.50
CA LYS A 88 5.90 11.00 2.57
C LYS A 88 6.98 10.34 3.41
N LEU A 89 8.16 10.22 2.82
CA LEU A 89 9.34 9.72 3.49
C LEU A 89 10.41 10.81 3.50
N ARG A 90 11.33 10.70 4.45
CA ARG A 90 12.45 11.63 4.58
C ARG A 90 13.75 10.87 4.79
N GLY A 91 14.76 11.28 4.04
CA GLY A 91 16.14 10.88 4.27
C GLY A 91 16.71 11.66 5.46
N VAL A 92 17.34 10.95 6.37
CA VAL A 92 18.01 11.51 7.55
C VAL A 92 19.44 11.02 7.54
N TYR A 93 20.39 11.90 7.77
CA TYR A 93 21.78 11.55 7.96
C TYR A 93 22.42 12.39 9.07
N SER A 94 23.33 11.80 9.80
CA SER A 94 24.14 12.47 10.80
C SER A 94 25.64 12.34 10.53
N HIS A 95 26.05 11.34 9.76
CA HIS A 95 27.46 11.04 9.49
C HIS A 95 27.88 11.42 8.08
N PHE A 96 27.13 10.97 7.06
CA PHE A 96 27.48 11.20 5.66
C PHE A 96 26.24 11.65 4.89
N PRO A 97 26.32 12.81 4.21
CA PRO A 97 25.23 13.23 3.33
C PRO A 97 25.09 12.24 2.17
N PHE A 98 23.87 11.82 1.89
CA PHE A 98 23.56 10.96 0.76
C PHE A 98 22.55 11.63 -0.18
N ASN A 99 22.58 11.21 -1.44
CA ASN A 99 21.69 11.72 -2.47
C ASN A 99 20.77 10.63 -2.96
N ILE A 100 19.54 11.01 -3.34
CA ILE A 100 18.53 10.10 -3.87
C ILE A 100 18.29 10.46 -5.32
N LYS A 101 18.49 9.49 -6.22
CA LYS A 101 18.27 9.65 -7.66
C LYS A 101 17.19 8.67 -8.11
N VAL A 102 16.16 9.18 -8.78
CA VAL A 102 15.09 8.36 -9.36
C VAL A 102 15.46 8.00 -10.79
N GLU A 103 15.43 6.71 -11.10
CA GLU A 103 15.54 6.16 -12.44
C GLU A 103 14.21 5.47 -12.84
N PRO A 104 13.97 5.16 -14.11
CA PRO A 104 12.71 4.57 -14.54
C PRO A 104 12.33 3.29 -13.76
N ASP A 105 13.29 2.40 -13.52
CA ASP A 105 13.05 1.08 -12.90
C ASP A 105 13.44 0.99 -11.42
N LYS A 106 14.23 1.95 -10.93
CA LYS A 106 14.83 1.90 -9.60
C LYS A 106 15.07 3.29 -9.01
N VAL A 107 15.22 3.33 -7.71
CA VAL A 107 15.70 4.50 -6.97
C VAL A 107 17.09 4.18 -6.44
N LEU A 108 18.05 5.02 -6.73
CA LEU A 108 19.43 4.91 -6.29
C LEU A 108 19.67 5.82 -5.08
N ILE A 109 20.28 5.28 -4.06
CA ILE A 109 20.74 6.01 -2.87
C ILE A 109 22.26 6.02 -2.93
N LEU A 110 22.83 7.21 -3.18
CA LEU A 110 24.24 7.41 -3.45
C LEU A 110 24.96 7.90 -2.18
N ASN A 111 26.15 7.38 -1.93
CA ASN A 111 27.00 7.78 -0.80
C ASN A 111 26.38 7.50 0.58
N PHE A 112 25.53 6.49 0.70
CA PHE A 112 24.95 6.12 1.98
C PHE A 112 26.05 5.57 2.90
N LEU A 113 26.24 6.19 4.07
CA LEU A 113 27.33 5.88 5.02
C LEU A 113 28.74 5.87 4.39
N GLY A 114 28.97 6.63 3.33
CA GLY A 114 30.25 6.67 2.61
C GLY A 114 30.48 5.47 1.68
N GLU A 115 29.48 4.67 1.41
CA GLU A 115 29.58 3.51 0.50
C GLU A 115 29.82 3.99 -0.94
N ARG A 116 30.80 3.36 -1.64
CA ARG A 116 31.10 3.66 -3.05
C ARG A 116 30.02 3.12 -3.99
N ALA A 117 29.44 1.94 -3.68
CA ALA A 117 28.37 1.35 -4.45
C ALA A 117 27.03 1.96 -4.06
N PRO A 118 26.16 2.34 -5.02
CA PRO A 118 24.84 2.84 -4.71
C PRO A 118 23.95 1.74 -4.15
N ARG A 119 23.15 2.06 -3.16
CA ARG A 119 22.06 1.17 -2.73
C ARG A 119 20.87 1.33 -3.65
N VAL A 120 20.18 0.24 -3.93
CA VAL A 120 19.14 0.17 -4.96
C VAL A 120 17.81 -0.27 -4.36
N ALA A 121 16.78 0.53 -4.59
CA ALA A 121 15.38 0.15 -4.34
C ALA A 121 14.65 0.01 -5.68
N LYS A 122 14.19 -1.20 -6.03
CA LYS A 122 13.41 -1.44 -7.25
C LYS A 122 12.06 -0.74 -7.15
N ARG A 123 11.65 -0.02 -8.20
CA ARG A 123 10.34 0.62 -8.24
C ARG A 123 9.20 -0.41 -8.27
N VAL A 124 8.04 0.02 -7.84
CA VAL A 124 6.80 -0.74 -7.93
C VAL A 124 5.94 -0.10 -9.02
N GLU A 125 5.45 -0.90 -9.94
CA GLU A 125 4.57 -0.44 -11.01
C GLU A 125 3.28 0.18 -10.45
N GLY A 126 2.87 1.32 -11.03
CA GLY A 126 1.68 2.04 -10.58
C GLY A 126 1.91 2.95 -9.36
N VAL A 127 3.17 3.17 -8.97
CA VAL A 127 3.55 4.14 -7.93
C VAL A 127 4.43 5.22 -8.54
N GLU A 128 3.99 6.46 -8.43
CA GLU A 128 4.80 7.63 -8.79
C GLU A 128 5.72 7.97 -7.62
N VAL A 129 6.98 8.24 -7.93
CA VAL A 129 8.01 8.60 -6.95
C VAL A 129 8.54 9.97 -7.31
N LYS A 130 8.31 10.95 -6.45
CA LYS A 130 8.87 12.31 -6.55
C LYS A 130 9.88 12.50 -5.42
N VAL A 131 11.03 13.06 -5.76
CA VAL A 131 12.12 13.35 -4.82
C VAL A 131 12.45 14.81 -4.89
N ASP A 132 12.45 15.46 -3.74
CA ASP A 132 12.90 16.84 -3.55
C ASP A 132 13.95 16.86 -2.44
N GLY A 133 15.21 16.87 -2.85
CA GLY A 133 16.34 16.73 -1.94
C GLY A 133 16.30 15.41 -1.17
N LEU A 134 15.97 15.48 0.11
CA LEU A 134 15.83 14.31 0.99
C LEU A 134 14.37 13.88 1.24
N GLU A 135 13.42 14.67 0.77
CA GLU A 135 12.01 14.35 0.89
C GLU A 135 11.55 13.51 -0.32
N ILE A 136 10.86 12.44 -0.04
CA ILE A 136 10.33 11.52 -1.04
C ILE A 136 8.82 11.48 -0.88
N THR A 137 8.11 11.78 -1.95
CA THR A 137 6.66 11.65 -2.00
C THR A 137 6.30 10.48 -2.92
N LEU A 138 5.56 9.53 -2.41
CA LEU A 138 5.03 8.39 -3.14
C LEU A 138 3.53 8.57 -3.34
N THR A 139 3.06 8.49 -4.58
CA THR A 139 1.63 8.59 -4.90
C THR A 139 1.18 7.38 -5.70
N GLY A 140 -0.04 6.91 -5.42
CA GLY A 140 -0.62 5.78 -6.13
C GLY A 140 -2.05 5.49 -5.73
N ILE A 141 -2.73 4.71 -6.56
CA ILE A 141 -4.12 4.29 -6.32
C ILE A 141 -4.21 3.06 -5.41
N ASP A 142 -3.16 2.23 -5.39
CA ASP A 142 -3.11 1.00 -4.60
C ASP A 142 -2.29 1.21 -3.33
N LYS A 143 -2.95 1.18 -2.17
CA LYS A 143 -2.32 1.33 -0.86
C LYS A 143 -1.19 0.35 -0.62
N GLU A 144 -1.34 -0.90 -1.06
CA GLU A 144 -0.34 -1.95 -0.85
C GLU A 144 0.91 -1.68 -1.69
N LYS A 145 0.74 -1.27 -2.94
CA LYS A 145 1.86 -0.93 -3.82
C LYS A 145 2.64 0.28 -3.32
N VAL A 146 1.93 1.32 -2.86
CA VAL A 146 2.57 2.50 -2.25
C VAL A 146 3.32 2.12 -0.97
N GLY A 147 2.70 1.32 -0.09
CA GLY A 147 3.34 0.80 1.12
C GLY A 147 4.55 -0.10 0.83
N LEU A 148 4.46 -0.95 -0.21
CA LEU A 148 5.58 -1.79 -0.65
C LEU A 148 6.76 -0.95 -1.16
N MET A 149 6.49 0.13 -1.90
CA MET A 149 7.54 1.03 -2.37
C MET A 149 8.21 1.76 -1.19
N ALA A 150 7.42 2.25 -0.24
CA ALA A 150 7.93 2.86 0.98
C ALA A 150 8.85 1.90 1.76
N ASN A 151 8.40 0.69 1.99
CA ASN A 151 9.18 -0.35 2.66
C ASN A 151 10.47 -0.70 1.91
N ARG A 152 10.45 -0.75 0.58
CA ARG A 152 11.67 -0.99 -0.22
C ARG A 152 12.72 0.11 -0.03
N LEU A 153 12.30 1.36 0.08
CA LEU A 153 13.21 2.49 0.35
C LEU A 153 13.80 2.42 1.76
N GLU A 154 12.98 2.11 2.76
CA GLU A 154 13.44 1.93 4.14
C GLU A 154 14.40 0.74 4.26
N LEU A 155 14.08 -0.40 3.64
CA LEU A 155 14.95 -1.58 3.65
C LEU A 155 16.27 -1.37 2.90
N ALA A 156 16.27 -0.59 1.81
CA ALA A 156 17.48 -0.27 1.07
C ALA A 156 18.48 0.52 1.92
N THR A 157 18.00 1.31 2.87
CA THR A 157 18.85 2.09 3.80
C THR A 157 19.03 1.43 5.17
N ARG A 158 18.61 0.16 5.31
CA ARG A 158 18.76 -0.54 6.59
C ARG A 158 20.23 -0.73 6.97
N ILE A 159 20.58 -0.36 8.18
CA ILE A 159 21.89 -0.56 8.76
C ILE A 159 21.91 -1.90 9.48
N THR A 160 22.85 -2.79 9.13
CA THR A 160 22.93 -4.15 9.66
C THR A 160 24.20 -4.41 10.49
N ALA A 161 25.30 -3.72 10.17
CA ALA A 161 26.60 -3.99 10.76
C ALA A 161 27.06 -2.94 11.82
N ARG A 162 26.17 -2.03 12.23
CA ARG A 162 26.47 -0.94 13.16
C ARG A 162 25.35 -0.78 14.18
N ASP A 163 25.66 -0.16 15.31
CA ASP A 163 24.67 0.13 16.35
C ASP A 163 23.69 1.23 15.86
N ARG A 164 22.43 0.88 15.73
CA ARG A 164 21.35 1.77 15.27
C ARG A 164 21.02 2.90 16.24
N ARG A 165 21.49 2.85 17.46
CA ARG A 165 21.35 3.94 18.44
C ARG A 165 22.26 5.10 18.09
N THR A 166 23.43 4.80 17.53
CA THR A 166 24.43 5.80 17.10
C THR A 166 24.24 6.16 15.64
N PHE A 167 24.04 5.17 14.78
CA PHE A 167 23.85 5.34 13.34
C PHE A 167 22.34 5.36 13.01
N GLN A 168 21.76 6.54 13.04
CA GLN A 168 20.35 6.75 12.75
C GLN A 168 20.10 7.18 11.29
N ASP A 169 21.14 7.11 10.44
CA ASP A 169 21.06 7.45 9.03
C ASP A 169 20.10 6.47 8.32
N GLY A 170 19.26 6.99 7.43
CA GLY A 170 18.29 6.18 6.70
C GLY A 170 17.17 6.98 6.09
N ILE A 171 16.29 6.28 5.39
CA ILE A 171 15.02 6.81 4.88
C ILE A 171 13.92 6.29 5.79
N TYR A 172 13.03 7.18 6.25
CA TYR A 172 11.96 6.86 7.19
C TYR A 172 10.63 7.40 6.70
N LEU A 173 9.57 6.63 6.89
CA LEU A 173 8.20 7.06 6.64
C LEU A 173 7.78 8.10 7.68
N ILE A 174 7.36 9.30 7.24
CA ILE A 174 6.87 10.37 8.09
C ILE A 174 5.36 10.38 8.16
N SER A 175 4.70 10.30 7.00
CA SER A 175 3.25 10.29 6.96
C SER A 175 2.72 9.35 5.89
N ALA A 176 1.59 8.72 6.21
CA ALA A 176 0.81 7.88 5.31
C ALA A 176 -0.62 8.41 5.33
N SER A 177 -1.01 9.11 4.27
CA SER A 177 -2.31 9.76 4.17
C SER A 177 -3.08 9.33 2.94
N GLU A 178 -4.39 9.56 2.97
CA GLU A 178 -5.22 9.56 1.78
C GLU A 178 -4.90 10.82 0.98
N GLY A 179 -4.99 10.75 -0.35
CA GLY A 179 -4.89 11.91 -1.23
C GLY A 179 -6.10 12.85 -1.05
N GLU A 180 -5.99 14.03 -1.59
CA GLU A 180 -7.08 15.00 -1.64
C GLU A 180 -8.05 14.71 -2.79
#